data_0993ce667926c5b27646106e2332985e
#
_entry.id   0993ce667926c5b27646106e2332985e
#
_cell.length_a   1.000
_cell.length_b   1.000
_cell.length_c   1.000
_cell.angle_alpha   90.00
_cell.angle_beta   90.00
_cell.angle_gamma   90.00
#
_symmetry.space_group_name_H-M   'P 1'
#
loop_
_entity.id
_entity.type
_entity.pdbx_description
1 polymer ?
#
loop_
_entity_poly.entity_id
_entity_poly.type
_entity_poly.pdbx_seq_one_letter_code
_entity_poly.pdbx_strand_id
1 'polypeptide(L)'
;MSQAALPEIDDDDARALVHSLAPHFDALARFDSTRALRASPLYARLRPEIERVLAGVVRENSAVGNPGAPPPNHDFVRATAWNIERGKRLAGIVSALRSHPVLRSSDVLLLTELDYGMARTGNRFVAREIAEELGMNYAFAPCYVALNKGSGLESRVEGENTQALHGNALFSRFPVRRAHSLALPNGKDKMSGKEKRLGSQRAVVADVEHPLGAFRAVSLHLDAHSTQAHRALQMRLVLEHVASLGPQLPTLVGGDWNTTTYNSRRATYAILGYFRRVAMGVSRVVEQHYPHPDRWFERRLFREIERRGFSYRELNAAGAGTLHYDVTDVATNSGMRDWVPGWCFPFIDWALAQHGGRCSLKLDWFAGRGIEPASEPRVVNDLRDDAGALSDHDPIVLDFVPKDET
;
A
#
# COMPACT_ATOMS: atom_id res chain seq x y z
N MET A 1 -27.60 18.15 13.91
CA MET A 1 -27.53 16.76 13.44
C MET A 1 -26.56 16.05 14.38
N SER A 2 -27.03 15.07 15.14
CA SER A 2 -26.22 14.35 16.13
C SER A 2 -25.06 13.63 15.43
N GLN A 3 -23.81 13.95 15.80
CA GLN A 3 -22.66 13.14 15.45
C GLN A 3 -22.86 11.76 16.10
N ALA A 4 -23.16 10.77 15.30
CA ALA A 4 -23.08 9.40 15.75
C ALA A 4 -21.59 9.15 16.10
N ALA A 5 -21.29 8.96 17.38
CA ALA A 5 -20.01 8.47 17.83
C ALA A 5 -19.74 7.15 17.09
N LEU A 6 -18.60 7.08 16.40
CA LEU A 6 -18.11 5.81 15.88
C LEU A 6 -18.03 4.85 17.08
N PRO A 7 -18.51 3.60 16.95
CA PRO A 7 -18.43 2.65 18.06
C PRO A 7 -16.94 2.53 18.45
N GLU A 8 -16.64 2.67 19.73
CA GLU A 8 -15.40 2.16 20.31
C GLU A 8 -15.39 0.66 20.02
N ILE A 9 -14.61 0.28 19.01
CA ILE A 9 -14.34 -1.13 18.75
C ILE A 9 -13.32 -1.51 19.81
N ASP A 10 -13.79 -2.22 20.82
CA ASP A 10 -12.97 -2.84 21.86
C ASP A 10 -11.85 -3.68 21.22
N ASP A 11 -10.72 -3.79 21.95
CA ASP A 11 -9.57 -4.63 21.63
C ASP A 11 -10.05 -5.97 21.11
N ASP A 12 -9.96 -6.22 19.80
CA ASP A 12 -10.32 -7.52 19.32
C ASP A 12 -9.64 -7.98 18.05
N ASP A 13 -8.93 -8.99 18.32
CA ASP A 13 -9.02 -10.37 17.92
C ASP A 13 -8.95 -10.57 16.40
N ALA A 14 -7.80 -11.11 16.02
CA ALA A 14 -7.60 -11.67 14.67
C ALA A 14 -8.72 -12.65 14.26
N ARG A 15 -9.54 -13.14 15.21
CA ARG A 15 -10.77 -13.89 14.98
C ARG A 15 -11.78 -13.09 14.15
N ALA A 16 -11.78 -11.76 14.21
CA ALA A 16 -12.66 -10.93 13.40
C ALA A 16 -12.49 -11.15 11.89
N LEU A 17 -11.29 -11.57 11.44
CA LEU A 17 -10.99 -11.85 10.05
C LEU A 17 -11.05 -13.34 9.67
N VAL A 18 -11.21 -14.25 10.65
CA VAL A 18 -11.39 -15.69 10.37
C VAL A 18 -12.75 -15.91 9.71
N HIS A 19 -12.77 -16.71 8.64
CA HIS A 19 -13.97 -16.96 7.86
C HIS A 19 -14.00 -18.38 7.27
N SER A 20 -15.19 -18.82 6.87
CA SER A 20 -15.45 -20.13 6.25
C SER A 20 -15.62 -20.07 4.72
N LEU A 21 -15.10 -19.03 4.05
CA LEU A 21 -15.29 -18.80 2.60
C LEU A 21 -14.44 -19.75 1.72
N ALA A 22 -13.36 -20.35 2.24
CA ALA A 22 -12.41 -21.14 1.47
C ALA A 22 -13.06 -22.24 0.61
N PRO A 23 -14.02 -23.06 1.09
CA PRO A 23 -14.70 -24.07 0.27
C PRO A 23 -15.50 -23.51 -0.91
N HIS A 24 -15.72 -22.19 -0.95
CA HIS A 24 -16.52 -21.52 -1.97
C HIS A 24 -15.67 -20.74 -2.98
N PHE A 25 -14.35 -20.65 -2.81
CA PHE A 25 -13.49 -19.84 -3.67
C PHE A 25 -13.60 -20.22 -5.14
N ASP A 26 -13.52 -21.52 -5.49
CA ASP A 26 -13.64 -21.97 -6.87
C ASP A 26 -15.00 -21.62 -7.51
N ALA A 27 -16.08 -21.77 -6.73
CA ALA A 27 -17.41 -21.44 -7.21
C ALA A 27 -17.60 -19.93 -7.42
N LEU A 28 -17.05 -19.10 -6.52
CA LEU A 28 -17.03 -17.64 -6.65
C LEU A 28 -16.13 -17.20 -7.81
N ALA A 29 -15.01 -17.87 -8.03
CA ALA A 29 -14.06 -17.55 -9.09
C ALA A 29 -14.59 -17.83 -10.53
N ARG A 30 -15.69 -18.56 -10.68
CA ARG A 30 -16.30 -18.81 -11.99
C ARG A 30 -16.97 -17.59 -12.61
N PHE A 31 -17.27 -16.57 -11.82
CA PHE A 31 -17.85 -15.33 -12.32
C PHE A 31 -16.78 -14.42 -12.93
N ASP A 32 -17.07 -13.82 -14.09
CA ASP A 32 -16.14 -12.92 -14.81
C ASP A 32 -16.42 -11.42 -14.56
N SER A 33 -17.38 -11.11 -13.71
CA SER A 33 -17.67 -9.74 -13.30
C SER A 33 -18.30 -9.68 -11.91
N THR A 34 -18.00 -8.60 -11.19
CA THR A 34 -18.63 -8.29 -9.90
C THR A 34 -20.14 -8.19 -10.02
N ARG A 35 -20.65 -7.69 -11.15
CA ARG A 35 -22.08 -7.59 -11.41
C ARG A 35 -22.75 -8.98 -11.47
N ALA A 36 -22.20 -9.89 -12.28
CA ALA A 36 -22.73 -11.26 -12.40
C ALA A 36 -22.65 -12.01 -11.06
N LEU A 37 -21.52 -11.88 -10.36
CA LEU A 37 -21.33 -12.46 -9.05
C LEU A 37 -22.40 -11.97 -8.06
N ARG A 38 -22.59 -10.66 -7.92
CA ARG A 38 -23.58 -10.06 -6.98
C ARG A 38 -25.03 -10.44 -7.28
N ALA A 39 -25.35 -10.77 -8.53
CA ALA A 39 -26.66 -11.24 -8.94
C ALA A 39 -26.88 -12.74 -8.64
N SER A 40 -25.86 -13.48 -8.21
CA SER A 40 -25.95 -14.92 -8.00
C SER A 40 -26.53 -15.28 -6.62
N PRO A 41 -27.29 -16.39 -6.51
CA PRO A 41 -27.73 -16.92 -5.22
C PRO A 41 -26.58 -17.29 -4.30
N LEU A 42 -25.44 -17.73 -4.85
CA LEU A 42 -24.24 -18.04 -4.10
C LEU A 42 -23.73 -16.82 -3.34
N TYR A 43 -23.58 -15.69 -4.04
CA TYR A 43 -23.14 -14.44 -3.41
C TYR A 43 -24.15 -13.94 -2.36
N ALA A 44 -25.44 -13.99 -2.66
CA ALA A 44 -26.48 -13.57 -1.72
C ALA A 44 -26.37 -14.32 -0.39
N ARG A 45 -26.09 -15.62 -0.42
CA ARG A 45 -25.89 -16.47 0.77
C ARG A 45 -24.62 -16.11 1.53
N LEU A 46 -23.50 -15.87 0.83
CA LEU A 46 -22.19 -15.62 1.45
C LEU A 46 -21.91 -14.15 1.78
N ARG A 47 -22.76 -13.26 1.27
CA ARG A 47 -22.59 -11.81 1.38
C ARG A 47 -22.38 -11.31 2.82
N PRO A 48 -23.16 -11.75 3.84
CA PRO A 48 -22.97 -11.26 5.20
C PRO A 48 -21.55 -11.54 5.72
N GLU A 49 -21.01 -12.72 5.43
CA GLU A 49 -19.65 -13.10 5.84
C GLU A 49 -18.58 -12.34 5.04
N ILE A 50 -18.74 -12.22 3.72
CA ILE A 50 -17.84 -11.44 2.87
C ILE A 50 -17.77 -9.98 3.33
N GLU A 51 -18.92 -9.35 3.59
CA GLU A 51 -18.98 -7.95 4.03
C GLU A 51 -18.39 -7.78 5.43
N ARG A 52 -18.66 -8.71 6.36
CA ARG A 52 -18.05 -8.72 7.70
C ARG A 52 -16.54 -8.76 7.63
N VAL A 53 -15.97 -9.71 6.89
CA VAL A 53 -14.51 -9.86 6.75
C VAL A 53 -13.89 -8.63 6.12
N LEU A 54 -14.46 -8.14 5.01
CA LEU A 54 -13.94 -6.96 4.31
C LEU A 54 -14.10 -5.67 5.12
N ALA A 55 -15.05 -5.58 6.05
CA ALA A 55 -15.20 -4.42 6.93
C ALA A 55 -14.33 -4.53 8.20
N GLY A 56 -13.82 -5.73 8.49
CA GLY A 56 -13.05 -6.00 9.70
C GLY A 56 -11.71 -5.25 9.73
N VAL A 57 -11.32 -4.87 10.94
CA VAL A 57 -9.98 -4.35 11.25
C VAL A 57 -9.48 -5.08 12.48
N VAL A 58 -8.29 -5.66 12.40
CA VAL A 58 -7.58 -6.17 13.57
C VAL A 58 -6.74 -5.05 14.13
N ARG A 59 -6.84 -4.83 15.45
CA ARG A 59 -5.98 -3.92 16.20
C ARG A 59 -5.44 -4.65 17.42
N GLU A 60 -4.14 -4.68 17.57
CA GLU A 60 -3.50 -5.22 18.78
C GLU A 60 -2.55 -4.18 19.37
N ASN A 61 -2.72 -3.91 20.68
CA ASN A 61 -1.89 -3.03 21.50
C ASN A 61 -1.13 -3.85 22.56
N SER A 62 -0.49 -4.92 22.11
CA SER A 62 0.26 -5.84 22.97
C SER A 62 1.78 -5.66 22.91
N ALA A 63 2.24 -4.54 22.34
CA ALA A 63 3.68 -4.28 22.18
C ALA A 63 4.39 -4.28 23.53
N VAL A 64 5.24 -5.28 23.72
CA VAL A 64 6.11 -5.39 24.90
C VAL A 64 7.39 -4.53 24.71
N GLY A 65 7.52 -3.89 23.56
CA GLY A 65 8.73 -3.25 23.10
C GLY A 65 9.75 -4.27 22.56
N ASN A 66 10.59 -3.83 21.63
CA ASN A 66 11.73 -4.65 21.19
C ASN A 66 12.95 -4.27 22.04
N PRO A 67 13.50 -5.16 22.89
CA PRO A 67 14.68 -4.86 23.71
C PRO A 67 15.92 -4.46 22.89
N GLY A 68 15.97 -4.83 21.60
CA GLY A 68 17.04 -4.46 20.66
C GLY A 68 16.76 -3.20 19.86
N ALA A 69 15.58 -2.63 19.95
CA ALA A 69 15.27 -1.38 19.27
C ALA A 69 15.94 -0.20 19.99
N PRO A 70 16.48 0.79 19.25
CA PRO A 70 16.94 2.02 19.90
C PRO A 70 15.75 2.69 20.62
N PRO A 71 16.01 3.43 21.71
CA PRO A 71 14.94 4.19 22.36
C PRO A 71 14.27 5.12 21.34
N PRO A 72 12.97 5.43 21.53
CA PRO A 72 12.29 6.43 20.71
C PRO A 72 13.08 7.74 20.72
N ASN A 73 13.12 8.42 19.58
CA ASN A 73 13.67 9.75 19.53
C ASN A 73 12.71 10.71 20.24
N HIS A 74 13.25 11.58 21.09
CA HIS A 74 12.44 12.55 21.84
C HIS A 74 12.24 13.87 21.08
N ASP A 75 12.94 14.06 19.94
CA ASP A 75 12.92 15.30 19.16
C ASP A 75 12.01 15.21 17.92
N PHE A 76 11.75 14.01 17.43
CA PHE A 76 10.92 13.78 16.25
C PHE A 76 10.29 12.37 16.25
N VAL A 77 9.25 12.20 15.44
CA VAL A 77 8.64 10.90 15.09
C VAL A 77 9.25 10.44 13.77
N ARG A 78 9.72 9.18 13.69
CA ARG A 78 10.13 8.58 12.43
C ARG A 78 9.03 7.71 11.85
N ALA A 79 8.53 8.09 10.67
CA ALA A 79 7.62 7.28 9.88
C ALA A 79 8.33 6.63 8.69
N THR A 80 8.01 5.37 8.44
CA THR A 80 8.41 4.63 7.24
C THR A 80 7.17 4.17 6.50
N ALA A 81 7.07 4.42 5.19
CA ALA A 81 6.06 3.82 4.33
C ALA A 81 6.72 2.89 3.32
N TRP A 82 6.15 1.69 3.14
CA TRP A 82 6.72 0.67 2.27
C TRP A 82 5.66 -0.29 1.73
N ASN A 83 5.62 -0.48 0.41
CA ASN A 83 4.95 -1.61 -0.22
C ASN A 83 5.89 -2.82 -0.11
N ILE A 84 5.46 -3.86 0.62
CA ILE A 84 6.31 -5.03 0.94
C ILE A 84 6.03 -6.25 0.05
N GLU A 85 5.45 -6.02 -1.12
CA GLU A 85 5.19 -7.07 -2.11
C GLU A 85 4.58 -8.34 -1.49
N ARG A 86 3.45 -8.21 -0.78
CA ARG A 86 2.69 -9.27 -0.11
C ARG A 86 3.38 -9.89 1.12
N GLY A 87 4.61 -9.45 1.44
CA GLY A 87 5.43 -10.09 2.46
C GLY A 87 6.08 -11.40 1.99
N LYS A 88 6.30 -11.58 0.68
CA LYS A 88 6.94 -12.77 0.11
C LYS A 88 8.31 -13.05 0.70
N ARG A 89 9.04 -12.00 1.06
CA ARG A 89 10.39 -12.07 1.64
C ARG A 89 10.39 -11.65 3.10
N LEU A 90 9.40 -12.12 3.86
CA LEU A 90 9.12 -11.66 5.22
C LEU A 90 10.36 -11.67 6.13
N ALA A 91 11.16 -12.74 6.10
CA ALA A 91 12.37 -12.84 6.94
C ALA A 91 13.38 -11.72 6.64
N GLY A 92 13.61 -11.42 5.36
CA GLY A 92 14.49 -10.32 4.93
C GLY A 92 13.91 -8.95 5.30
N ILE A 93 12.60 -8.75 5.09
CA ILE A 93 11.89 -7.52 5.46
C ILE A 93 11.99 -7.25 6.96
N VAL A 94 11.71 -8.25 7.80
CA VAL A 94 11.84 -8.15 9.26
C VAL A 94 13.30 -7.87 9.66
N SER A 95 14.26 -8.57 9.05
CA SER A 95 15.69 -8.32 9.29
C SER A 95 16.07 -6.88 8.95
N ALA A 96 15.64 -6.34 7.82
CA ALA A 96 15.87 -4.96 7.44
C ALA A 96 15.25 -3.97 8.43
N LEU A 97 13.98 -4.18 8.81
CA LEU A 97 13.28 -3.33 9.79
C LEU A 97 13.94 -3.37 11.19
N ARG A 98 14.59 -4.47 11.57
CA ARG A 98 15.28 -4.62 12.85
C ARG A 98 16.72 -4.09 12.86
N SER A 99 17.43 -4.19 11.75
CA SER A 99 18.89 -4.00 11.74
C SER A 99 19.37 -2.81 10.90
N HIS A 100 18.61 -2.42 9.86
CA HIS A 100 19.06 -1.32 9.00
C HIS A 100 19.12 0.00 9.79
N PRO A 101 20.23 0.76 9.71
CA PRO A 101 20.48 1.92 10.57
C PRO A 101 19.36 2.97 10.60
N VAL A 102 18.65 3.12 9.49
CA VAL A 102 17.53 4.08 9.36
C VAL A 102 16.22 3.43 9.80
N LEU A 103 15.90 2.23 9.28
CA LEU A 103 14.57 1.60 9.45
C LEU A 103 14.33 1.11 10.88
N ARG A 104 15.35 0.62 11.57
CA ARG A 104 15.25 0.07 12.94
C ARG A 104 14.74 1.07 13.98
N SER A 105 14.82 2.35 13.70
CA SER A 105 14.36 3.42 14.59
C SER A 105 13.01 4.01 14.19
N SER A 106 12.28 3.34 13.29
CA SER A 106 10.93 3.78 12.91
C SER A 106 9.97 3.66 14.09
N ASP A 107 9.25 4.74 14.38
CA ASP A 107 8.20 4.80 15.39
C ASP A 107 6.86 4.33 14.82
N VAL A 108 6.65 4.60 13.53
CA VAL A 108 5.44 4.22 12.79
C VAL A 108 5.82 3.62 11.44
N LEU A 109 5.16 2.49 11.08
CA LEU A 109 5.28 1.89 9.75
C LEU A 109 3.91 1.92 9.06
N LEU A 110 3.88 2.40 7.81
CA LEU A 110 2.71 2.41 6.95
C LEU A 110 2.98 1.41 5.81
N LEU A 111 2.62 0.14 6.06
CA LEU A 111 2.93 -0.93 5.13
C LEU A 111 1.72 -1.25 4.24
N THR A 112 1.99 -1.50 2.98
CA THR A 112 0.98 -1.90 2.00
C THR A 112 1.33 -3.24 1.37
N GLU A 113 0.33 -3.92 0.84
CA GLU A 113 0.43 -5.28 0.30
C GLU A 113 0.90 -6.31 1.34
N LEU A 114 0.08 -6.59 2.34
CA LEU A 114 0.31 -7.67 3.31
C LEU A 114 -0.70 -8.78 3.11
N ASP A 115 -0.23 -10.02 3.06
CA ASP A 115 -1.08 -11.20 2.98
C ASP A 115 -1.44 -11.76 4.37
N TYR A 116 -2.64 -12.37 4.44
CA TYR A 116 -3.05 -13.23 5.53
C TYR A 116 -3.71 -14.48 5.00
N GLY A 117 -3.10 -15.64 5.25
CA GLY A 117 -3.61 -16.93 4.81
C GLY A 117 -3.61 -17.12 3.30
N MET A 118 -2.59 -16.59 2.60
CA MET A 118 -2.32 -16.80 1.19
C MET A 118 -1.23 -17.86 1.01
N ALA A 119 -1.46 -18.87 0.16
CA ALA A 119 -0.50 -19.95 -0.11
C ALA A 119 0.87 -19.40 -0.57
N ARG A 120 0.88 -18.34 -1.38
CA ARG A 120 2.10 -17.68 -1.89
C ARG A 120 3.02 -17.11 -0.81
N THR A 121 2.51 -16.92 0.39
CA THR A 121 3.26 -16.47 1.57
C THR A 121 3.23 -17.51 2.69
N GLY A 122 2.98 -18.79 2.38
CA GLY A 122 2.95 -19.89 3.34
C GLY A 122 1.79 -19.82 4.33
N ASN A 123 0.67 -19.21 3.92
CA ASN A 123 -0.52 -19.00 4.75
C ASN A 123 -0.28 -18.24 6.05
N ARG A 124 0.76 -17.40 6.10
CA ARG A 124 1.11 -16.58 7.25
C ARG A 124 0.13 -15.43 7.44
N PHE A 125 0.09 -14.89 8.66
CA PHE A 125 -0.47 -13.57 8.94
C PHE A 125 0.69 -12.56 9.00
N VAL A 126 1.08 -12.03 7.85
CA VAL A 126 2.27 -11.19 7.67
C VAL A 126 2.29 -9.99 8.63
N ALA A 127 1.14 -9.31 8.82
CA ALA A 127 1.08 -8.17 9.72
C ALA A 127 1.36 -8.54 11.19
N ARG A 128 0.78 -9.64 11.67
CA ARG A 128 1.01 -10.11 13.05
C ARG A 128 2.47 -10.51 13.25
N GLU A 129 3.04 -11.28 12.34
CA GLU A 129 4.43 -11.72 12.46
C GLU A 129 5.41 -10.53 12.47
N ILE A 130 5.18 -9.50 11.65
CA ILE A 130 5.97 -8.26 11.71
C ILE A 130 5.82 -7.58 13.06
N ALA A 131 4.59 -7.46 13.59
CA ALA A 131 4.32 -6.83 14.87
C ALA A 131 5.02 -7.54 16.04
N GLU A 132 4.92 -8.88 16.08
CA GLU A 132 5.57 -9.73 17.09
C GLU A 132 7.10 -9.61 17.02
N GLU A 133 7.69 -9.71 15.83
CA GLU A 133 9.13 -9.63 15.61
C GLU A 133 9.72 -8.25 15.93
N LEU A 134 8.95 -7.18 15.72
CA LEU A 134 9.38 -5.80 15.99
C LEU A 134 8.95 -5.32 17.39
N GLY A 135 8.09 -6.05 18.10
CA GLY A 135 7.49 -5.61 19.35
C GLY A 135 6.66 -4.33 19.18
N MET A 136 5.86 -4.24 18.11
CA MET A 136 5.03 -3.07 17.79
C MET A 136 3.55 -3.39 17.92
N ASN A 137 2.76 -2.39 18.27
CA ASN A 137 1.30 -2.39 18.12
C ASN A 137 0.96 -2.31 16.61
N TYR A 138 -0.20 -2.84 16.20
CA TYR A 138 -0.61 -2.73 14.81
C TYR A 138 -2.11 -2.63 14.61
N ALA A 139 -2.48 -2.14 13.42
CA ALA A 139 -3.81 -2.25 12.84
C ALA A 139 -3.69 -2.77 11.42
N PHE A 140 -4.46 -3.81 11.09
CA PHE A 140 -4.52 -4.40 9.73
C PHE A 140 -5.95 -4.42 9.23
N ALA A 141 -6.16 -4.06 7.96
CA ALA A 141 -7.44 -4.17 7.28
C ALA A 141 -7.31 -4.86 5.93
N PRO A 142 -8.14 -5.89 5.65
CA PRO A 142 -8.14 -6.56 4.36
C PRO A 142 -8.76 -5.65 3.29
N CYS A 143 -8.07 -5.48 2.18
CA CYS A 143 -8.59 -4.88 0.96
C CYS A 143 -9.40 -5.89 0.15
N TYR A 144 -8.92 -7.12 0.11
CA TYR A 144 -9.46 -8.17 -0.75
C TYR A 144 -9.51 -9.52 -0.07
N VAL A 145 -10.53 -10.32 -0.45
CA VAL A 145 -10.50 -11.78 -0.38
C VAL A 145 -10.11 -12.28 -1.76
N ALA A 146 -8.94 -12.91 -1.88
CA ALA A 146 -8.45 -13.50 -3.12
C ALA A 146 -9.12 -14.87 -3.37
N LEU A 147 -9.70 -15.07 -4.57
CA LEU A 147 -10.40 -16.30 -4.91
C LEU A 147 -9.49 -17.35 -5.54
N ASN A 148 -8.22 -17.01 -5.77
CA ASN A 148 -7.18 -17.91 -6.28
C ASN A 148 -5.81 -17.51 -5.68
N LYS A 149 -4.78 -18.32 -5.95
CA LYS A 149 -3.46 -18.19 -5.32
C LYS A 149 -2.64 -16.98 -5.82
N GLY A 150 -3.09 -16.31 -6.87
CA GLY A 150 -2.38 -15.21 -7.52
C GLY A 150 -2.32 -15.38 -9.03
N SER A 151 -1.40 -14.68 -9.68
CA SER A 151 -1.13 -14.75 -11.11
C SER A 151 0.32 -15.18 -11.38
N GLY A 152 0.62 -15.57 -12.63
CA GLY A 152 1.97 -15.95 -13.04
C GLY A 152 2.56 -17.09 -12.21
N LEU A 153 3.73 -16.88 -11.60
CA LEU A 153 4.40 -17.88 -10.77
C LEU A 153 3.64 -18.17 -9.48
N GLU A 154 2.92 -17.19 -8.94
CA GLU A 154 2.16 -17.34 -7.70
C GLU A 154 1.02 -18.39 -7.83
N SER A 155 0.43 -18.50 -9.02
CA SER A 155 -0.63 -19.50 -9.27
C SER A 155 -0.14 -20.95 -9.20
N ARG A 156 1.19 -21.17 -9.22
CA ARG A 156 1.83 -22.49 -9.24
C ARG A 156 2.36 -22.92 -7.88
N VAL A 157 2.23 -22.08 -6.84
CA VAL A 157 2.70 -22.44 -5.50
C VAL A 157 1.90 -23.63 -4.96
N GLU A 158 2.55 -24.47 -4.16
CA GLU A 158 1.93 -25.61 -3.49
C GLU A 158 0.98 -25.13 -2.38
N GLY A 159 0.04 -26.01 -2.02
CA GLY A 159 -0.98 -25.72 -1.00
C GLY A 159 -2.13 -24.85 -1.52
N GLU A 160 -3.10 -24.63 -0.66
CA GLU A 160 -4.28 -23.80 -0.93
C GLU A 160 -4.33 -22.62 0.03
N ASN A 161 -5.00 -21.54 -0.38
CA ASN A 161 -5.25 -20.39 0.48
C ASN A 161 -6.15 -20.78 1.65
N THR A 162 -5.85 -20.30 2.84
CA THR A 162 -6.69 -20.47 4.04
C THR A 162 -7.64 -19.29 4.22
N GLN A 163 -7.16 -18.13 4.70
CA GLN A 163 -7.96 -16.93 4.84
C GLN A 163 -8.01 -16.09 3.56
N ALA A 164 -7.03 -16.23 2.68
CA ALA A 164 -6.98 -15.59 1.36
C ALA A 164 -7.14 -14.05 1.40
N LEU A 165 -6.69 -13.41 2.47
CA LEU A 165 -6.79 -11.97 2.64
C LEU A 165 -5.52 -11.26 2.19
N HIS A 166 -5.72 -10.11 1.59
CA HIS A 166 -4.65 -9.18 1.18
C HIS A 166 -5.04 -7.77 1.57
N GLY A 167 -4.16 -7.03 2.25
CA GLY A 167 -4.53 -5.74 2.82
C GLY A 167 -3.37 -4.81 3.12
N ASN A 168 -3.66 -3.78 3.90
CA ASN A 168 -2.71 -2.77 4.36
C ASN A 168 -2.67 -2.76 5.88
N ALA A 169 -1.53 -2.30 6.44
CA ALA A 169 -1.35 -2.22 7.88
C ALA A 169 -0.64 -0.92 8.31
N LEU A 170 -0.89 -0.55 9.54
CA LEU A 170 -0.19 0.49 10.28
C LEU A 170 0.41 -0.16 11.52
N PHE A 171 1.68 0.13 11.80
CA PHE A 171 2.38 -0.32 13.00
C PHE A 171 2.88 0.88 13.79
N SER A 172 2.93 0.76 15.11
CA SER A 172 3.43 1.81 15.98
C SER A 172 4.09 1.23 17.23
N ARG A 173 5.18 1.86 17.67
CA ARG A 173 5.77 1.61 18.99
C ARG A 173 4.88 2.09 20.12
N PHE A 174 3.96 2.99 19.81
CA PHE A 174 3.05 3.64 20.76
C PHE A 174 1.63 3.11 20.58
N PRO A 175 0.75 3.30 21.57
CA PRO A 175 -0.62 2.81 21.47
C PRO A 175 -1.35 3.34 20.24
N VAL A 176 -2.07 2.43 19.57
CA VAL A 176 -2.90 2.71 18.40
C VAL A 176 -4.36 2.79 18.85
N ARG A 177 -5.05 3.89 18.53
CA ARG A 177 -6.44 4.13 18.91
C ARG A 177 -7.31 4.35 17.68
N ARG A 178 -8.60 4.13 17.83
CA ARG A 178 -9.65 4.41 16.81
C ARG A 178 -9.30 3.84 15.42
N ALA A 179 -8.65 2.68 15.39
CA ALA A 179 -8.29 2.02 14.17
C ALA A 179 -9.55 1.62 13.37
N HIS A 180 -9.62 2.04 12.12
CA HIS A 180 -10.69 1.68 11.19
C HIS A 180 -10.20 1.71 9.75
N SER A 181 -11.02 1.27 8.82
CA SER A 181 -10.66 1.29 7.40
C SER A 181 -11.72 1.98 6.56
N LEU A 182 -11.27 2.73 5.55
CA LEU A 182 -12.11 3.36 4.55
C LEU A 182 -12.00 2.59 3.22
N ALA A 183 -13.13 2.05 2.73
CA ALA A 183 -13.18 1.40 1.42
C ALA A 183 -13.13 2.45 0.30
N LEU A 184 -12.30 2.19 -0.71
CA LEU A 184 -12.11 3.06 -1.87
C LEU A 184 -12.69 2.40 -3.13
N PRO A 185 -13.29 3.15 -4.06
CA PRO A 185 -13.85 2.59 -5.27
C PRO A 185 -12.77 1.92 -6.14
N ASN A 186 -13.10 0.81 -6.80
CA ASN A 186 -12.23 0.15 -7.75
C ASN A 186 -12.24 0.86 -9.11
N GLY A 187 -11.07 1.06 -9.71
CA GLY A 187 -10.94 1.59 -11.07
C GLY A 187 -11.25 0.56 -12.16
N LYS A 188 -11.09 -0.72 -11.85
CA LYS A 188 -11.37 -1.87 -12.72
C LYS A 188 -12.09 -2.94 -11.92
N ASP A 189 -13.00 -3.67 -12.57
CA ASP A 189 -13.65 -4.84 -11.96
C ASP A 189 -12.61 -5.91 -11.60
N LYS A 190 -12.48 -6.22 -10.32
CA LYS A 190 -11.49 -7.17 -9.80
C LYS A 190 -11.84 -8.63 -10.12
N MET A 191 -13.07 -8.91 -10.52
CA MET A 191 -13.49 -10.24 -11.01
C MET A 191 -13.10 -10.49 -12.47
N SER A 192 -12.73 -9.47 -13.23
CA SER A 192 -12.29 -9.60 -14.64
C SER A 192 -10.81 -9.87 -14.82
N GLY A 193 -10.03 -9.94 -13.75
CA GLY A 193 -8.58 -10.20 -13.77
C GLY A 193 -8.21 -11.69 -13.76
N LYS A 194 -6.92 -11.98 -13.95
CA LYS A 194 -6.38 -13.34 -13.75
C LYS A 194 -6.46 -13.74 -12.28
N GLU A 195 -6.09 -12.84 -11.37
CA GLU A 195 -6.34 -12.98 -9.95
C GLU A 195 -7.68 -12.31 -9.63
N LYS A 196 -8.69 -13.15 -9.36
CA LYS A 196 -10.04 -12.70 -9.02
C LYS A 196 -10.13 -12.37 -7.54
N ARG A 197 -10.68 -11.21 -7.21
CA ARG A 197 -10.69 -10.67 -5.85
C ARG A 197 -12.06 -10.08 -5.51
N LEU A 198 -12.55 -10.35 -4.31
CA LEU A 198 -13.68 -9.65 -3.70
C LEU A 198 -13.15 -8.47 -2.89
N GLY A 199 -13.86 -7.36 -2.88
CA GLY A 199 -13.47 -6.18 -2.12
C GLY A 199 -12.93 -5.04 -2.97
N SER A 200 -12.19 -4.14 -2.31
CA SER A 200 -11.60 -2.95 -2.92
C SER A 200 -10.40 -2.46 -2.10
N GLN A 201 -9.58 -1.58 -2.66
CA GLN A 201 -8.54 -0.90 -1.89
C GLN A 201 -9.14 -0.22 -0.65
N ARG A 202 -8.37 -0.21 0.44
CA ARG A 202 -8.77 0.42 1.70
C ARG A 202 -7.62 1.24 2.28
N ALA A 203 -7.94 2.40 2.80
CA ALA A 203 -7.06 3.13 3.68
C ALA A 203 -7.22 2.60 5.10
N VAL A 204 -6.13 2.34 5.81
CA VAL A 204 -6.12 2.04 7.25
C VAL A 204 -5.85 3.35 7.96
N VAL A 205 -6.77 3.75 8.84
CA VAL A 205 -6.72 5.02 9.57
C VAL A 205 -6.65 4.70 11.05
N ALA A 206 -5.71 5.31 11.76
CA ALA A 206 -5.63 5.19 13.22
C ALA A 206 -4.98 6.43 13.84
N ASP A 207 -5.25 6.65 15.12
CA ASP A 207 -4.57 7.67 15.91
C ASP A 207 -3.45 7.01 16.71
N VAL A 208 -2.27 7.64 16.73
CA VAL A 208 -1.08 7.20 17.45
C VAL A 208 -0.84 8.11 18.65
N GLU A 209 -0.73 7.53 19.85
CA GLU A 209 -0.46 8.27 21.09
C GLU A 209 1.05 8.44 21.30
N HIS A 210 1.65 9.38 20.58
CA HIS A 210 3.09 9.63 20.67
C HIS A 210 3.41 10.67 21.78
N PRO A 211 4.54 10.58 22.50
CA PRO A 211 4.93 11.55 23.52
C PRO A 211 5.08 12.99 23.04
N LEU A 212 5.43 13.20 21.78
CA LEU A 212 5.53 14.54 21.17
C LEU A 212 4.17 15.13 20.74
N GLY A 213 3.10 14.40 20.92
CA GLY A 213 1.74 14.77 20.53
C GLY A 213 1.04 13.64 19.78
N ALA A 214 -0.25 13.45 20.05
CA ALA A 214 -1.05 12.50 19.30
C ALA A 214 -1.22 12.96 17.84
N PHE A 215 -1.17 12.04 16.90
CA PHE A 215 -1.40 12.32 15.50
C PHE A 215 -2.18 11.19 14.83
N ARG A 216 -2.81 11.50 13.72
CA ARG A 216 -3.50 10.53 12.87
C ARG A 216 -2.59 10.03 11.78
N ALA A 217 -2.48 8.72 11.64
CA ALA A 217 -1.70 8.08 10.58
C ALA A 217 -2.63 7.30 9.63
N VAL A 218 -2.33 7.36 8.33
CA VAL A 218 -3.10 6.70 7.28
C VAL A 218 -2.17 5.89 6.40
N SER A 219 -2.31 4.56 6.41
CA SER A 219 -1.64 3.69 5.44
C SER A 219 -2.54 3.53 4.20
N LEU A 220 -2.04 3.94 3.05
CA LEU A 220 -2.81 4.09 1.82
C LEU A 220 -2.12 3.44 0.62
N HIS A 221 -2.88 2.55 -0.07
CA HIS A 221 -2.49 2.02 -1.38
C HIS A 221 -3.57 2.39 -2.40
N LEU A 222 -3.24 3.25 -3.38
CA LEU A 222 -4.17 3.63 -4.43
C LEU A 222 -4.18 2.62 -5.58
N ASP A 223 -5.29 2.58 -6.34
CA ASP A 223 -5.49 1.56 -7.37
C ASP A 223 -4.55 1.74 -8.57
N ALA A 224 -3.59 0.82 -8.74
CA ALA A 224 -2.68 0.76 -9.87
C ALA A 224 -3.40 0.60 -11.22
N HIS A 225 -4.54 -0.16 -11.22
CA HIS A 225 -5.30 -0.48 -12.44
C HIS A 225 -6.40 0.53 -12.73
N SER A 226 -6.06 1.81 -12.66
CA SER A 226 -7.02 2.89 -12.78
C SER A 226 -6.50 4.04 -13.66
N THR A 227 -7.19 5.15 -13.63
CA THR A 227 -6.78 6.41 -14.26
C THR A 227 -6.29 7.40 -13.21
N GLN A 228 -5.53 8.41 -13.61
CA GLN A 228 -5.13 9.51 -12.74
C GLN A 228 -6.33 10.19 -12.07
N ALA A 229 -7.43 10.38 -12.82
CA ALA A 229 -8.67 10.96 -12.28
C ALA A 229 -9.28 10.07 -11.19
N HIS A 230 -9.14 8.74 -11.32
CA HIS A 230 -9.66 7.79 -10.35
C HIS A 230 -8.80 7.80 -9.07
N ARG A 231 -7.47 7.81 -9.18
CA ARG A 231 -6.57 7.96 -8.01
C ARG A 231 -6.79 9.29 -7.30
N ALA A 232 -6.98 10.38 -8.04
CA ALA A 232 -7.36 11.66 -7.45
C ALA A 232 -8.71 11.61 -6.71
N LEU A 233 -9.69 10.85 -7.22
CA LEU A 233 -10.97 10.60 -6.52
C LEU A 233 -10.73 9.80 -5.24
N GLN A 234 -9.95 8.73 -5.28
CA GLN A 234 -9.63 7.92 -4.10
C GLN A 234 -8.93 8.78 -3.02
N MET A 235 -7.91 9.56 -3.39
CA MET A 235 -7.24 10.49 -2.48
C MET A 235 -8.22 11.51 -1.88
N ARG A 236 -9.07 12.10 -2.71
CA ARG A 236 -10.11 13.03 -2.24
C ARG A 236 -10.99 12.40 -1.16
N LEU A 237 -11.47 11.16 -1.38
CA LEU A 237 -12.31 10.45 -0.42
C LEU A 237 -11.57 10.21 0.91
N VAL A 238 -10.28 9.86 0.87
CA VAL A 238 -9.46 9.69 2.07
C VAL A 238 -9.36 11.01 2.84
N LEU A 239 -9.01 12.10 2.17
CA LEU A 239 -8.82 13.40 2.82
C LEU A 239 -10.14 13.99 3.35
N GLU A 240 -11.26 13.78 2.64
CA GLU A 240 -12.61 14.15 3.11
C GLU A 240 -13.01 13.34 4.36
N HIS A 241 -12.73 12.03 4.35
CA HIS A 241 -12.97 11.18 5.51
C HIS A 241 -12.15 11.63 6.72
N VAL A 242 -10.84 11.84 6.57
CA VAL A 242 -9.97 12.32 7.64
C VAL A 242 -10.45 13.67 8.19
N ALA A 243 -10.87 14.59 7.33
CA ALA A 243 -11.38 15.89 7.74
C ALA A 243 -12.71 15.80 8.53
N SER A 244 -13.48 14.72 8.34
CA SER A 244 -14.74 14.49 9.07
C SER A 244 -14.54 13.88 10.46
N LEU A 245 -13.34 13.39 10.78
CA LEU A 245 -13.05 12.72 12.05
C LEU A 245 -12.72 13.74 13.16
N GLY A 246 -13.29 13.53 14.35
CA GLY A 246 -12.89 14.25 15.56
C GLY A 246 -12.00 13.36 16.46
N PRO A 247 -11.14 13.95 17.30
CA PRO A 247 -10.66 15.33 17.23
C PRO A 247 -9.84 15.63 15.98
N GLN A 248 -9.68 16.89 15.65
CA GLN A 248 -8.73 17.29 14.59
C GLN A 248 -7.32 17.09 15.13
N LEU A 249 -6.60 16.16 14.53
CA LEU A 249 -5.22 15.83 14.87
C LEU A 249 -4.29 16.14 13.69
N PRO A 250 -3.03 16.50 13.95
CA PRO A 250 -1.99 16.42 12.93
C PRO A 250 -2.12 15.09 12.19
N THR A 251 -2.09 15.12 10.87
CA THR A 251 -2.40 13.92 10.09
C THR A 251 -1.30 13.65 9.07
N LEU A 252 -0.78 12.40 9.07
CA LEU A 252 0.17 11.87 8.09
C LEU A 252 -0.51 10.80 7.24
N VAL A 253 -0.48 10.95 5.92
CA VAL A 253 -0.92 9.96 4.94
C VAL A 253 0.30 9.46 4.20
N GLY A 254 0.57 8.16 4.21
CA GLY A 254 1.72 7.56 3.52
C GLY A 254 1.40 6.22 2.88
N GLY A 255 2.22 5.82 1.90
CA GLY A 255 2.12 4.53 1.22
C GLY A 255 2.30 4.63 -0.28
N ASP A 256 1.93 3.57 -0.98
CA ASP A 256 2.01 3.46 -2.44
C ASP A 256 0.79 4.11 -3.11
N TRP A 257 1.01 5.25 -3.77
CA TRP A 257 -0.08 5.95 -4.47
C TRP A 257 -0.14 5.64 -5.97
N ASN A 258 0.74 4.79 -6.48
CA ASN A 258 0.78 4.38 -7.89
C ASN A 258 0.81 5.57 -8.88
N THR A 259 1.50 6.65 -8.52
CA THR A 259 1.42 7.97 -9.17
C THR A 259 2.00 8.04 -10.58
N THR A 260 2.85 7.12 -10.96
CA THR A 260 3.39 7.08 -12.34
C THR A 260 2.70 6.05 -13.21
N THR A 261 1.73 5.33 -12.67
CA THR A 261 0.92 4.40 -13.44
C THR A 261 0.02 5.18 -14.40
N TYR A 262 0.26 5.04 -15.69
CA TYR A 262 -0.59 5.61 -16.72
C TYR A 262 -1.98 4.96 -16.68
N ASN A 263 -2.90 5.37 -17.58
CA ASN A 263 -4.18 4.69 -17.68
C ASN A 263 -3.97 3.20 -18.03
N SER A 264 -4.01 2.36 -17.02
CA SER A 264 -3.83 0.90 -17.11
C SER A 264 -5.14 0.12 -16.98
N ARG A 265 -6.28 0.83 -17.07
CA ARG A 265 -7.62 0.22 -16.98
C ARG A 265 -7.85 -0.85 -18.05
N ARG A 266 -7.26 -0.67 -19.25
CA ARG A 266 -7.28 -1.64 -20.35
C ARG A 266 -5.90 -1.71 -21.01
N ALA A 267 -5.53 -2.88 -21.52
CA ALA A 267 -4.26 -3.07 -22.23
C ALA A 267 -4.07 -2.09 -23.40
N THR A 268 -5.13 -1.79 -24.16
CA THR A 268 -5.10 -0.82 -25.26
C THR A 268 -4.67 0.58 -24.80
N TYR A 269 -5.15 1.05 -23.64
CA TYR A 269 -4.74 2.35 -23.11
C TYR A 269 -3.29 2.34 -22.60
N ALA A 270 -2.84 1.21 -22.03
CA ALA A 270 -1.45 1.07 -21.60
C ALA A 270 -0.50 1.12 -22.79
N ILE A 271 -0.84 0.44 -23.90
CA ILE A 271 -0.07 0.45 -25.17
C ILE A 271 -0.05 1.86 -25.78
N LEU A 272 -1.21 2.51 -25.90
CA LEU A 272 -1.27 3.89 -26.42
C LEU A 272 -0.47 4.86 -25.52
N GLY A 273 -0.53 4.67 -24.20
CA GLY A 273 0.27 5.42 -23.23
C GLY A 273 1.78 5.21 -23.42
N TYR A 274 2.21 4.00 -23.76
CA TYR A 274 3.60 3.71 -24.09
C TYR A 274 4.05 4.48 -25.33
N PHE A 275 3.35 4.37 -26.45
CA PHE A 275 3.70 5.10 -27.68
C PHE A 275 3.71 6.62 -27.47
N ARG A 276 2.76 7.14 -26.69
CA ARG A 276 2.75 8.55 -26.34
C ARG A 276 4.02 8.96 -25.59
N ARG A 277 4.49 8.16 -24.63
CA ARG A 277 5.74 8.45 -23.89
C ARG A 277 6.96 8.39 -24.78
N VAL A 278 7.03 7.41 -25.68
CA VAL A 278 8.09 7.35 -26.70
C VAL A 278 8.10 8.61 -27.57
N ALA A 279 6.93 9.05 -28.05
CA ALA A 279 6.79 10.27 -28.83
C ALA A 279 7.14 11.57 -28.05
N MET A 280 6.98 11.57 -26.73
CA MET A 280 7.40 12.67 -25.86
C MET A 280 8.92 12.74 -25.63
N GLY A 281 9.66 11.70 -26.05
CA GLY A 281 11.08 11.50 -25.82
C GLY A 281 11.32 10.67 -24.55
N VAL A 282 11.92 9.49 -24.71
CA VAL A 282 12.16 8.54 -23.64
C VAL A 282 12.97 9.18 -22.51
N SER A 283 14.12 9.81 -22.83
CA SER A 283 14.97 10.47 -21.84
C SER A 283 14.21 11.53 -21.04
N ARG A 284 13.40 12.34 -21.70
CA ARG A 284 12.57 13.34 -21.02
C ARG A 284 11.56 12.71 -20.05
N VAL A 285 10.96 11.58 -20.42
CA VAL A 285 10.02 10.88 -19.55
C VAL A 285 10.74 10.26 -18.37
N VAL A 286 11.85 9.57 -18.58
CA VAL A 286 12.62 8.89 -17.55
C VAL A 286 13.25 9.88 -16.55
N GLU A 287 13.85 10.97 -17.06
CA GLU A 287 14.61 11.92 -16.24
C GLU A 287 13.74 13.01 -15.59
N GLN A 288 12.61 13.38 -16.21
CA GLN A 288 11.80 14.52 -15.76
C GLN A 288 10.40 14.12 -15.32
N HIS A 289 9.74 13.18 -16.01
CA HIS A 289 8.33 12.90 -15.73
C HIS A 289 8.15 11.83 -14.65
N TYR A 290 8.92 10.74 -14.69
CA TYR A 290 8.82 9.67 -13.70
C TYR A 290 9.25 10.10 -12.29
N PRO A 291 10.32 10.91 -12.12
CA PRO A 291 10.69 11.45 -10.82
C PRO A 291 9.73 12.50 -10.28
N HIS A 292 8.94 13.15 -11.16
CA HIS A 292 8.04 14.26 -10.79
C HIS A 292 6.61 14.08 -11.31
N PRO A 293 5.90 12.99 -10.95
CA PRO A 293 4.53 12.73 -11.41
C PRO A 293 3.54 13.80 -10.92
N ASP A 294 3.83 14.47 -9.80
CA ASP A 294 3.09 15.61 -9.27
C ASP A 294 3.00 16.78 -10.26
N ARG A 295 4.04 16.99 -11.05
CA ARG A 295 4.12 18.07 -12.07
C ARG A 295 3.54 17.66 -13.42
N TRP A 296 3.49 16.36 -13.73
CA TRP A 296 3.17 15.86 -15.06
C TRP A 296 1.92 15.01 -15.12
N PHE A 297 1.96 13.79 -14.60
CA PHE A 297 0.90 12.81 -14.81
C PHE A 297 -0.22 12.88 -13.77
N GLU A 298 0.13 13.17 -12.51
CA GLU A 298 -0.79 13.08 -11.37
C GLU A 298 -1.18 14.45 -10.79
N ARG A 299 -1.05 15.52 -11.52
CA ARG A 299 -1.39 16.88 -11.07
C ARG A 299 -2.74 17.00 -10.37
N ARG A 300 -3.73 16.20 -10.77
CA ARG A 300 -5.06 16.23 -10.16
C ARG A 300 -5.02 15.73 -8.73
N LEU A 301 -4.32 14.63 -8.48
CA LEU A 301 -4.16 14.04 -7.16
C LEU A 301 -3.46 15.04 -6.21
N PHE A 302 -2.34 15.61 -6.63
CA PHE A 302 -1.58 16.54 -5.78
C PHE A 302 -2.32 17.87 -5.56
N ARG A 303 -3.12 18.35 -6.52
CA ARG A 303 -4.02 19.48 -6.29
C ARG A 303 -5.14 19.18 -5.27
N GLU A 304 -5.62 17.96 -5.21
CA GLU A 304 -6.60 17.56 -4.17
C GLU A 304 -5.95 17.58 -2.79
N ILE A 305 -4.69 17.19 -2.66
CA ILE A 305 -3.90 17.28 -1.43
C ILE A 305 -3.78 18.74 -0.97
N GLU A 306 -3.25 19.60 -1.85
CA GLU A 306 -3.03 21.03 -1.54
C GLU A 306 -4.34 21.77 -1.21
N ARG A 307 -5.43 21.51 -1.95
CA ARG A 307 -6.73 22.14 -1.71
C ARG A 307 -7.32 21.84 -0.33
N ARG A 308 -6.88 20.77 0.32
CA ARG A 308 -7.35 20.36 1.65
C ARG A 308 -6.36 20.69 2.76
N GLY A 309 -5.41 21.59 2.47
CA GLY A 309 -4.43 22.06 3.45
C GLY A 309 -3.36 21.02 3.80
N PHE A 310 -3.17 19.98 2.98
CA PHE A 310 -2.06 19.06 3.15
C PHE A 310 -0.85 19.51 2.33
N SER A 311 0.34 19.41 2.89
CA SER A 311 1.60 19.55 2.18
C SER A 311 2.18 18.17 1.83
N TYR A 312 3.10 18.12 0.84
CA TYR A 312 3.76 16.89 0.44
C TYR A 312 5.19 17.12 -0.05
N ARG A 313 5.53 18.30 -0.55
CA ARG A 313 6.82 18.51 -1.22
C ARG A 313 7.99 18.35 -0.30
N GLU A 314 7.92 18.96 0.85
CA GLU A 314 8.93 18.93 1.91
C GLU A 314 8.94 17.59 2.69
N LEU A 315 7.90 16.79 2.54
CA LEU A 315 7.77 15.48 3.20
C LEU A 315 8.33 14.32 2.38
N ASN A 316 8.89 14.59 1.19
CA ASN A 316 9.38 13.56 0.28
C ASN A 316 10.70 13.94 -0.36
N ALA A 317 11.60 12.98 -0.50
CA ALA A 317 12.84 13.15 -1.25
C ALA A 317 12.53 13.53 -2.71
N ALA A 318 12.93 14.73 -3.12
CA ALA A 318 12.62 15.25 -4.44
C ALA A 318 13.30 14.42 -5.54
N GLY A 319 12.53 13.97 -6.53
CA GLY A 319 13.06 13.24 -7.69
C GLY A 319 13.56 11.83 -7.39
N ALA A 320 13.53 11.37 -6.13
CA ALA A 320 13.94 10.01 -5.79
C ALA A 320 12.84 9.00 -6.19
N GLY A 321 13.20 8.00 -6.99
CA GLY A 321 12.31 6.88 -7.35
C GLY A 321 12.18 5.90 -6.18
N THR A 322 11.08 5.17 -6.16
CA THR A 322 10.77 4.16 -5.14
C THR A 322 10.47 2.79 -5.72
N LEU A 323 10.27 2.70 -7.04
CA LEU A 323 10.21 1.45 -7.79
C LEU A 323 11.20 1.54 -8.93
N HIS A 324 12.00 0.49 -9.10
CA HIS A 324 13.05 0.44 -10.12
C HIS A 324 12.77 -0.66 -11.12
N TYR A 325 12.83 -0.32 -12.39
CA TYR A 325 12.80 -1.26 -13.47
C TYR A 325 14.22 -1.43 -14.04
N ASP A 326 14.66 -2.69 -14.16
CA ASP A 326 15.93 -3.06 -14.77
C ASP A 326 15.67 -4.18 -15.78
N VAL A 327 16.01 -3.97 -17.04
CA VAL A 327 15.80 -4.95 -18.12
C VAL A 327 16.59 -6.25 -17.89
N THR A 328 17.66 -6.20 -17.11
CA THR A 328 18.52 -7.36 -16.81
C THR A 328 18.04 -8.17 -15.59
N ASP A 329 17.22 -7.58 -14.73
CA ASP A 329 16.70 -8.25 -13.53
C ASP A 329 15.32 -8.88 -13.79
N VAL A 330 15.35 -10.17 -14.16
CA VAL A 330 14.15 -10.95 -14.47
C VAL A 330 13.26 -11.15 -13.25
N ALA A 331 13.84 -11.18 -12.04
CA ALA A 331 13.10 -11.41 -10.80
C ALA A 331 12.28 -10.17 -10.42
N THR A 332 12.88 -8.99 -10.43
CA THR A 332 12.20 -7.70 -10.19
C THR A 332 11.17 -7.38 -11.27
N ASN A 333 11.42 -7.82 -12.51
CA ASN A 333 10.49 -7.63 -13.62
C ASN A 333 9.33 -8.64 -13.65
N SER A 334 9.31 -9.64 -12.79
CA SER A 334 8.25 -10.67 -12.78
C SER A 334 6.85 -10.06 -12.60
N GLY A 335 6.72 -9.05 -11.75
CA GLY A 335 5.49 -8.28 -11.56
C GLY A 335 5.06 -7.57 -12.85
N MET A 336 5.97 -6.94 -13.59
CA MET A 336 5.64 -6.25 -14.86
C MET A 336 5.26 -7.21 -15.99
N ARG A 337 5.81 -8.43 -16.02
CA ARG A 337 5.47 -9.44 -17.05
C ARG A 337 4.00 -9.90 -16.96
N ASP A 338 3.38 -9.79 -15.82
CA ASP A 338 1.95 -10.07 -15.68
C ASP A 338 1.04 -8.99 -16.31
N TRP A 339 1.59 -7.80 -16.58
CA TRP A 339 0.86 -6.61 -17.02
C TRP A 339 1.18 -6.21 -18.45
N VAL A 340 2.45 -6.42 -18.87
CA VAL A 340 2.95 -6.04 -20.18
C VAL A 340 3.03 -7.29 -21.04
N PRO A 341 2.35 -7.33 -22.21
CA PRO A 341 2.51 -8.42 -23.15
C PRO A 341 3.97 -8.65 -23.51
N GLY A 342 4.41 -9.90 -23.57
CA GLY A 342 5.82 -10.27 -23.80
C GLY A 342 6.46 -9.62 -25.03
N TRP A 343 5.68 -9.39 -26.07
CA TRP A 343 6.16 -8.73 -27.29
C TRP A 343 6.50 -7.24 -27.11
N CYS A 344 6.07 -6.61 -26.01
CA CYS A 344 6.42 -5.21 -25.72
C CYS A 344 7.83 -5.05 -25.15
N PHE A 345 8.40 -6.09 -24.50
CA PHE A 345 9.70 -5.98 -23.82
C PHE A 345 10.85 -5.56 -24.74
N PRO A 346 11.04 -6.09 -25.96
CA PRO A 346 12.09 -5.62 -26.84
C PRO A 346 12.02 -4.12 -27.15
N PHE A 347 10.81 -3.54 -27.20
CA PHE A 347 10.62 -2.10 -27.40
C PHE A 347 10.95 -1.29 -26.15
N ILE A 348 10.65 -1.84 -24.96
CA ILE A 348 10.99 -1.22 -23.67
C ILE A 348 12.50 -1.24 -23.51
N ASP A 349 13.15 -2.37 -23.77
CA ASP A 349 14.60 -2.54 -23.68
C ASP A 349 15.32 -1.58 -24.64
N TRP A 350 14.86 -1.50 -25.90
CA TRP A 350 15.35 -0.52 -26.85
C TRP A 350 15.17 0.93 -26.36
N ALA A 351 14.01 1.27 -25.84
CA ALA A 351 13.73 2.61 -25.34
C ALA A 351 14.60 2.97 -24.14
N LEU A 352 14.93 2.01 -23.26
CA LEU A 352 15.76 2.22 -22.08
C LEU A 352 17.27 2.02 -22.32
N ALA A 353 17.68 1.57 -23.50
CA ALA A 353 19.10 1.30 -23.80
C ALA A 353 20.01 2.51 -23.50
N GLN A 354 19.54 3.74 -23.79
CA GLN A 354 20.26 4.97 -23.49
C GLN A 354 20.38 5.30 -22.00
N HIS A 355 19.57 4.62 -21.14
CA HIS A 355 19.55 4.77 -19.69
C HIS A 355 20.15 3.55 -18.99
N GLY A 356 21.01 2.78 -19.68
CA GLY A 356 21.61 1.55 -19.14
C GLY A 356 20.58 0.46 -18.84
N GLY A 357 19.44 0.46 -19.52
CA GLY A 357 18.36 -0.50 -19.33
C GLY A 357 17.51 -0.25 -18.07
N ARG A 358 17.64 0.91 -17.43
CA ARG A 358 17.00 1.18 -16.12
C ARG A 358 16.08 2.40 -16.18
N CYS A 359 15.02 2.36 -15.39
CA CYS A 359 14.25 3.56 -15.05
C CYS A 359 13.67 3.44 -13.62
N SER A 360 13.55 4.60 -12.99
CA SER A 360 12.99 4.70 -11.63
C SER A 360 11.70 5.49 -11.65
N LEU A 361 10.71 4.99 -10.92
CA LEU A 361 9.39 5.58 -10.81
C LEU A 361 9.13 6.00 -9.36
N LYS A 362 8.58 7.19 -9.17
CA LYS A 362 8.20 7.66 -7.84
C LYS A 362 6.73 7.32 -7.60
N LEU A 363 6.46 6.25 -6.86
CA LEU A 363 5.13 5.75 -6.56
C LEU A 363 4.69 6.02 -5.12
N ASP A 364 5.65 5.99 -4.20
CA ASP A 364 5.41 6.08 -2.76
C ASP A 364 5.60 7.51 -2.28
N TRP A 365 4.70 7.96 -1.40
CA TRP A 365 4.60 9.35 -0.99
C TRP A 365 4.12 9.49 0.44
N PHE A 366 4.49 10.62 1.05
CA PHE A 366 3.84 11.19 2.23
C PHE A 366 3.09 12.48 1.88
N ALA A 367 1.96 12.72 2.54
CA ALA A 367 1.33 14.03 2.67
C ALA A 367 0.92 14.25 4.12
N GLY A 368 1.00 15.50 4.58
CA GLY A 368 0.72 15.84 5.97
C GLY A 368 -0.02 17.15 6.12
N ARG A 369 -0.83 17.23 7.16
CA ARG A 369 -1.42 18.47 7.69
C ARG A 369 -1.06 18.55 9.18
N GLY A 370 -0.51 19.67 9.63
CA GLY A 370 0.08 19.76 10.96
C GLY A 370 1.32 18.86 11.15
N ILE A 371 2.04 18.56 10.05
CA ILE A 371 3.25 17.72 10.03
C ILE A 371 4.41 18.59 9.54
N GLU A 372 5.40 18.81 10.40
CA GLU A 372 6.60 19.57 10.07
C GLU A 372 7.80 18.62 9.94
N PRO A 373 8.51 18.60 8.80
CA PRO A 373 9.69 17.75 8.66
C PRO A 373 10.80 18.19 9.62
N ALA A 374 11.38 17.23 10.34
CA ALA A 374 12.50 17.44 11.27
C ALA A 374 13.86 17.20 10.61
N SER A 375 13.89 16.49 9.49
CA SER A 375 15.10 16.23 8.69
C SER A 375 14.72 16.07 7.23
N GLU A 376 15.72 15.99 6.33
CA GLU A 376 15.48 15.68 4.93
C GLU A 376 14.85 14.28 4.79
N PRO A 377 13.71 14.16 4.08
CA PRO A 377 13.10 12.88 3.76
C PRO A 377 14.03 12.05 2.87
N ARG A 378 13.96 10.73 3.00
CA ARG A 378 14.87 9.85 2.26
C ARG A 378 14.15 8.62 1.71
N VAL A 379 14.75 8.02 0.68
CA VAL A 379 14.43 6.68 0.17
C VAL A 379 15.56 5.76 0.60
N VAL A 380 15.25 4.58 1.11
CA VAL A 380 16.26 3.58 1.49
C VAL A 380 16.33 2.56 0.38
N ASN A 381 17.34 2.73 -0.48
CA ASN A 381 17.53 1.88 -1.66
C ASN A 381 18.30 0.59 -1.33
N ASP A 382 18.28 -0.34 -2.27
CA ASP A 382 19.13 -1.54 -2.29
C ASP A 382 18.91 -2.52 -1.12
N LEU A 383 17.69 -2.58 -0.58
CA LEU A 383 17.33 -3.58 0.41
C LEU A 383 17.24 -4.96 -0.25
N ARG A 384 18.25 -5.79 0.00
CA ARG A 384 18.41 -7.10 -0.64
C ARG A 384 18.85 -8.16 0.38
N ASP A 385 18.56 -9.39 0.05
CA ASP A 385 19.18 -10.58 0.64
C ASP A 385 19.79 -11.46 -0.48
N ASP A 386 20.26 -12.65 -0.15
CA ASP A 386 20.93 -13.57 -1.09
C ASP A 386 20.04 -13.97 -2.27
N ALA A 387 18.71 -13.88 -2.14
CA ALA A 387 17.78 -14.24 -3.19
C ALA A 387 17.26 -13.01 -4.00
N GLY A 388 17.74 -11.78 -3.73
CA GLY A 388 17.45 -10.56 -4.49
C GLY A 388 16.81 -9.44 -3.66
N ALA A 389 16.10 -8.51 -4.31
CA ALA A 389 15.42 -7.40 -3.64
C ALA A 389 14.35 -7.91 -2.66
N LEU A 390 14.20 -7.23 -1.52
CA LEU A 390 13.21 -7.60 -0.50
C LEU A 390 11.78 -7.26 -0.92
N SER A 391 11.63 -6.24 -1.75
CA SER A 391 10.40 -5.82 -2.42
C SER A 391 10.77 -5.16 -3.74
N ASP A 392 9.82 -5.04 -4.66
CA ASP A 392 9.93 -4.23 -5.87
C ASP A 392 9.85 -2.72 -5.59
N HIS A 393 9.46 -2.34 -4.35
CA HIS A 393 9.48 -0.97 -3.86
C HIS A 393 10.55 -0.76 -2.80
N ASP A 394 11.12 0.44 -2.78
CA ASP A 394 12.00 0.93 -1.73
C ASP A 394 11.22 1.72 -0.67
N PRO A 395 11.49 1.54 0.63
CA PRO A 395 10.82 2.31 1.67
C PRO A 395 11.20 3.79 1.65
N ILE A 396 10.21 4.63 1.89
CA ILE A 396 10.39 6.06 2.13
C ILE A 396 10.34 6.35 3.62
N VAL A 397 11.20 7.28 4.08
CA VAL A 397 11.36 7.63 5.50
C VAL A 397 11.25 9.12 5.70
N LEU A 398 10.45 9.52 6.68
CA LEU A 398 10.23 10.89 7.11
C LEU A 398 10.43 11.00 8.62
N ASP A 399 11.26 11.95 9.05
CA ASP A 399 11.35 12.41 10.43
C ASP A 399 10.52 13.70 10.55
N PHE A 400 9.57 13.76 11.50
CA PHE A 400 8.66 14.89 11.62
C PHE A 400 8.25 15.20 13.07
N VAL A 401 7.76 16.39 13.28
CA VAL A 401 7.11 16.81 14.54
C VAL A 401 5.63 17.07 14.25
N PRO A 402 4.70 16.43 14.99
CA PRO A 402 3.29 16.77 14.91
C PRO A 402 3.05 18.15 15.58
N LYS A 403 2.31 19.02 14.91
CA LYS A 403 1.94 20.35 15.41
C LYS A 403 0.44 20.52 15.38
N ASP A 404 -0.14 20.88 16.49
CA ASP A 404 -1.55 21.28 16.53
C ASP A 404 -1.74 22.51 15.64
N GLU A 405 -2.78 22.50 14.82
CA GLU A 405 -3.21 23.70 14.11
C GLU A 405 -3.77 24.67 15.15
N THR A 406 -3.05 25.76 15.42
CA THR A 406 -3.50 26.88 16.27
C THR A 406 -4.63 27.65 15.62
#